data_f2efe66c9b940d70d9ce016b794f8c8d
#
_entry.id   f2efe66c9b940d70d9ce016b794f8c8d
#
_cell.length_a   1.000
_cell.length_b   1.000
_cell.length_c   1.000
_cell.angle_alpha   90.00
_cell.angle_beta   90.00
_cell.angle_gamma   90.00
#
_symmetry.space_group_name_H-M   'P 1'
#
loop_
_entity.id
_entity.type
_entity.pdbx_description
1 polymer ?
#
loop_
_entity_poly.entity_id
_entity_poly.type
_entity_poly.pdbx_seq_one_letter_code
_entity_poly.pdbx_strand_id
1 'polypeptide(L)'
;ESMARHPNAPVFPTVAIRILDLASQNDYDAAQLRTLVESEPVLSSRVLKIINSPVFGLPRPIAAIGRAIQLLGAKPLRSLVLGYSLASLQRERRQNSFATEYWTSSIAGGVIARELAIRLGRPEPEDDFAAALMRDVGSLFLDRVHGGAYEALRHEAGDSWWDHQTSLEESRLGIHHADASAFYLERLSLPATMVEAARWHHASIEELGDGSTLMDAEGVTIIRAASEATGAFLSRDQHRREESLDRFCREFGFSPSECSEFFDTVGTKVESMADELGSPVSDLCFHQAARRATDALAEIAVESTVESEQSQQRVVQSREEAIRWRRTAYRLRRQSTRDSLTGVYNRAHFEEMLVTEFKRAQRRASVLGLIFLDVDQFKSINDTFGHAFGDRVLQGIARRIRQSTRPSDLVARYGGDGFWVIVTD
;
A
#
# COMPACT_ATOMS: atom_id res chain seq x y z
N GLU A 1 -18.44 16.33 -28.66
CA GLU A 1 -19.28 16.26 -29.86
C GLU A 1 -18.53 16.59 -31.17
N SER A 2 -17.59 17.54 -31.20
CA SER A 2 -16.78 17.87 -32.41
C SER A 2 -15.92 16.67 -32.87
N MET A 3 -15.38 15.89 -31.92
CA MET A 3 -14.53 14.73 -32.21
C MET A 3 -15.30 13.57 -32.90
N ALA A 4 -16.54 13.34 -32.52
CA ALA A 4 -17.35 12.25 -33.11
C ALA A 4 -17.76 12.53 -34.58
N ARG A 5 -17.70 13.79 -35.02
CA ARG A 5 -17.98 14.21 -36.40
C ARG A 5 -16.72 14.49 -37.21
N HIS A 6 -15.54 14.19 -36.61
CA HIS A 6 -14.27 14.45 -37.29
C HIS A 6 -14.14 13.49 -38.51
N PRO A 7 -13.74 14.01 -39.70
CA PRO A 7 -13.63 13.18 -40.92
C PRO A 7 -12.70 11.98 -40.79
N ASN A 8 -11.72 12.07 -39.88
CA ASN A 8 -10.76 11.02 -39.59
C ASN A 8 -11.15 10.11 -38.41
N ALA A 9 -12.37 10.28 -37.83
CA ALA A 9 -12.80 9.40 -36.75
C ALA A 9 -12.73 7.91 -37.21
N PRO A 10 -12.29 6.98 -36.33
CA PRO A 10 -12.20 5.57 -36.69
C PRO A 10 -13.57 5.06 -37.17
N VAL A 11 -13.61 4.46 -38.34
CA VAL A 11 -14.79 3.78 -38.86
C VAL A 11 -14.63 2.30 -38.50
N PHE A 12 -15.55 1.75 -37.72
CA PHE A 12 -15.51 0.33 -37.37
C PHE A 12 -15.73 -0.55 -38.58
N PRO A 13 -15.11 -1.75 -38.60
CA PRO A 13 -15.50 -2.80 -39.50
C PRO A 13 -17.00 -3.08 -39.37
N THR A 14 -17.63 -3.42 -40.48
CA THR A 14 -19.10 -3.66 -40.52
C THR A 14 -19.57 -4.68 -39.50
N VAL A 15 -18.74 -5.71 -39.22
CA VAL A 15 -18.99 -6.72 -38.20
C VAL A 15 -18.98 -6.13 -36.79
N ALA A 16 -17.99 -5.26 -36.46
CA ALA A 16 -17.96 -4.61 -35.17
C ALA A 16 -19.21 -3.73 -34.94
N ILE A 17 -19.66 -3.00 -35.97
CA ILE A 17 -20.89 -2.21 -35.90
C ILE A 17 -22.09 -3.10 -35.60
N ARG A 18 -22.22 -4.25 -36.30
CA ARG A 18 -23.31 -5.18 -36.08
C ARG A 18 -23.28 -5.82 -34.70
N ILE A 19 -22.08 -6.09 -34.16
CA ILE A 19 -21.90 -6.58 -32.79
C ILE A 19 -22.35 -5.53 -31.78
N LEU A 20 -22.07 -4.27 -32.06
CA LEU A 20 -22.50 -3.14 -31.24
C LEU A 20 -24.02 -2.95 -31.27
N ASP A 21 -24.61 -3.06 -32.45
CA ASP A 21 -26.07 -3.00 -32.60
C ASP A 21 -26.78 -4.13 -31.82
N LEU A 22 -26.21 -5.33 -31.85
CA LEU A 22 -26.67 -6.44 -31.00
C LEU A 22 -26.53 -6.13 -29.51
N ALA A 23 -25.45 -5.46 -29.13
CA ALA A 23 -25.14 -5.13 -27.74
C ALA A 23 -26.07 -4.07 -27.14
N SER A 24 -26.64 -3.21 -27.96
CA SER A 24 -27.60 -2.17 -27.53
C SER A 24 -28.96 -2.76 -27.16
N GLN A 25 -29.25 -4.01 -27.55
CA GLN A 25 -30.44 -4.73 -27.18
C GLN A 25 -30.24 -5.41 -25.82
N ASN A 26 -31.04 -5.05 -24.82
CA ASN A 26 -30.95 -5.60 -23.45
C ASN A 26 -31.10 -7.13 -23.36
N ASP A 27 -31.60 -7.78 -24.40
CA ASP A 27 -31.86 -9.22 -24.46
C ASP A 27 -31.36 -9.77 -25.80
N TYR A 28 -30.06 -9.69 -26.07
CA TYR A 28 -29.52 -10.19 -27.32
C TYR A 28 -29.29 -11.70 -27.26
N ASP A 29 -29.64 -12.38 -28.35
CA ASP A 29 -29.46 -13.81 -28.51
C ASP A 29 -27.97 -14.16 -28.74
N ALA A 30 -27.41 -15.00 -27.88
CA ALA A 30 -26.07 -15.56 -28.02
C ALA A 30 -25.84 -16.26 -29.37
N ALA A 31 -26.93 -16.80 -29.98
CA ALA A 31 -26.88 -17.38 -31.31
C ALA A 31 -26.65 -16.33 -32.41
N GLN A 32 -27.15 -15.12 -32.24
CA GLN A 32 -26.90 -14.02 -33.19
C GLN A 32 -25.46 -13.58 -33.15
N LEU A 33 -24.86 -13.40 -31.91
CA LEU A 33 -23.45 -13.11 -31.77
C LEU A 33 -22.57 -14.18 -32.39
N ARG A 34 -22.91 -15.46 -32.15
CA ARG A 34 -22.21 -16.60 -32.75
C ARG A 34 -22.23 -16.51 -34.28
N THR A 35 -23.40 -16.36 -34.87
CA THR A 35 -23.55 -16.30 -36.34
C THR A 35 -22.75 -15.15 -36.93
N LEU A 36 -22.76 -14.01 -36.25
CA LEU A 36 -22.06 -12.84 -36.72
C LEU A 36 -20.52 -13.00 -36.66
N VAL A 37 -19.99 -13.56 -35.59
CA VAL A 37 -18.54 -13.83 -35.47
C VAL A 37 -18.14 -14.95 -36.47
N GLU A 38 -18.91 -16.01 -36.61
CA GLU A 38 -18.64 -17.11 -37.54
C GLU A 38 -18.75 -16.70 -39.03
N SER A 39 -19.47 -15.61 -39.34
CA SER A 39 -19.53 -15.07 -40.70
C SER A 39 -18.20 -14.44 -41.18
N GLU A 40 -17.26 -14.18 -40.27
CA GLU A 40 -15.95 -13.59 -40.54
C GLU A 40 -14.81 -14.56 -40.14
N PRO A 41 -14.31 -15.39 -41.07
CA PRO A 41 -13.33 -16.44 -40.71
C PRO A 41 -12.06 -15.96 -40.08
N VAL A 42 -11.56 -14.77 -40.48
CA VAL A 42 -10.33 -14.18 -39.90
C VAL A 42 -10.57 -13.77 -38.47
N LEU A 43 -11.70 -13.13 -38.19
CA LEU A 43 -12.09 -12.73 -36.84
C LEU A 43 -12.30 -13.96 -35.94
N SER A 44 -13.06 -14.95 -36.41
CA SER A 44 -13.28 -16.23 -35.71
C SER A 44 -11.99 -16.92 -35.33
N SER A 45 -11.08 -17.05 -36.30
CA SER A 45 -9.78 -17.68 -36.06
C SER A 45 -8.96 -16.93 -34.98
N ARG A 46 -8.95 -15.60 -35.01
CA ARG A 46 -8.22 -14.79 -34.03
C ARG A 46 -8.85 -14.85 -32.65
N VAL A 47 -10.16 -14.73 -32.56
CA VAL A 47 -10.87 -14.85 -31.29
C VAL A 47 -10.64 -16.23 -30.66
N LEU A 48 -10.71 -17.32 -31.45
CA LEU A 48 -10.43 -18.66 -30.95
C LEU A 48 -8.96 -18.81 -30.49
N LYS A 49 -8.00 -18.17 -31.18
CA LYS A 49 -6.61 -18.15 -30.72
C LYS A 49 -6.44 -17.46 -29.36
N ILE A 50 -7.05 -16.28 -29.17
CA ILE A 50 -7.04 -15.58 -27.90
C ILE A 50 -7.60 -16.46 -26.79
N ILE A 51 -8.77 -17.07 -27.03
CA ILE A 51 -9.46 -17.88 -26.02
C ILE A 51 -8.68 -19.17 -25.69
N ASN A 52 -7.98 -19.73 -26.65
CA ASN A 52 -7.13 -20.91 -26.46
C ASN A 52 -5.76 -20.59 -25.87
N SER A 53 -5.43 -19.31 -25.66
CA SER A 53 -4.19 -18.94 -24.98
C SER A 53 -4.21 -19.38 -23.52
N PRO A 54 -3.03 -19.55 -22.89
CA PRO A 54 -2.91 -19.91 -21.49
C PRO A 54 -3.61 -18.93 -20.52
N VAL A 55 -3.91 -17.72 -20.97
CA VAL A 55 -4.63 -16.72 -20.20
C VAL A 55 -5.98 -17.24 -19.70
N PHE A 56 -6.70 -17.96 -20.56
CA PHE A 56 -8.04 -18.49 -20.22
C PHE A 56 -8.00 -19.86 -19.53
N GLY A 57 -6.83 -20.51 -19.48
CA GLY A 57 -6.62 -21.75 -18.74
C GLY A 57 -7.53 -22.91 -19.13
N LEU A 58 -7.95 -22.97 -20.41
CA LEU A 58 -8.85 -24.01 -20.88
C LEU A 58 -8.18 -25.39 -20.85
N PRO A 59 -8.83 -26.43 -20.30
CA PRO A 59 -8.24 -27.76 -20.20
C PRO A 59 -8.05 -28.43 -21.58
N ARG A 60 -8.77 -27.98 -22.60
CA ARG A 60 -8.65 -28.42 -23.98
C ARG A 60 -8.94 -27.28 -24.94
N PRO A 61 -8.20 -27.17 -26.05
CA PRO A 61 -8.49 -26.16 -27.06
C PRO A 61 -9.93 -26.31 -27.63
N ILE A 62 -10.55 -25.16 -27.88
CA ILE A 62 -11.87 -25.08 -28.51
C ILE A 62 -11.74 -24.64 -29.97
N ALA A 63 -12.54 -25.22 -30.82
CA ALA A 63 -12.50 -24.96 -32.27
C ALA A 63 -13.80 -24.27 -32.81
N ALA A 64 -14.73 -23.93 -31.92
CA ALA A 64 -16.00 -23.33 -32.29
C ALA A 64 -16.39 -22.14 -31.41
N ILE A 65 -16.84 -21.07 -32.03
CA ILE A 65 -17.31 -19.84 -31.34
C ILE A 65 -18.48 -20.13 -30.40
N GLY A 66 -19.41 -21.03 -30.82
CA GLY A 66 -20.50 -21.42 -29.93
C GLY A 66 -20.05 -22.06 -28.62
N ARG A 67 -18.90 -22.77 -28.61
CA ARG A 67 -18.33 -23.33 -27.40
C ARG A 67 -17.64 -22.24 -26.55
N ALA A 68 -17.03 -21.26 -27.20
CA ALA A 68 -16.47 -20.09 -26.53
C ALA A 68 -17.55 -19.33 -25.76
N ILE A 69 -18.69 -19.08 -26.37
CA ILE A 69 -19.84 -18.42 -25.73
C ILE A 69 -20.34 -19.20 -24.50
N GLN A 70 -20.39 -20.54 -24.60
CA GLN A 70 -20.83 -21.39 -23.48
C GLN A 70 -19.85 -21.35 -22.28
N LEU A 71 -18.55 -21.17 -22.53
CA LEU A 71 -17.53 -21.20 -21.50
C LEU A 71 -17.25 -19.83 -20.88
N LEU A 72 -17.20 -18.81 -21.69
CA LEU A 72 -16.83 -17.46 -21.26
C LEU A 72 -18.04 -16.53 -21.07
N GLY A 73 -19.20 -16.92 -21.63
CA GLY A 73 -20.32 -16.01 -21.75
C GLY A 73 -20.22 -15.12 -23.00
N ALA A 74 -21.35 -14.52 -23.35
CA ALA A 74 -21.46 -13.69 -24.54
C ALA A 74 -20.83 -12.29 -24.35
N LYS A 75 -20.86 -11.73 -23.14
CA LYS A 75 -20.29 -10.39 -22.83
C LYS A 75 -18.78 -10.34 -23.02
N PRO A 76 -17.95 -11.21 -22.39
CA PRO A 76 -16.50 -11.23 -22.59
C PRO A 76 -16.13 -11.49 -24.05
N LEU A 77 -16.80 -12.43 -24.72
CA LEU A 77 -16.56 -12.69 -26.14
C LEU A 77 -16.80 -11.44 -26.99
N ARG A 78 -17.87 -10.72 -26.75
CA ARG A 78 -18.17 -9.46 -27.44
C ARG A 78 -17.04 -8.44 -27.26
N SER A 79 -16.56 -8.25 -26.04
CA SER A 79 -15.48 -7.31 -25.74
C SER A 79 -14.17 -7.70 -26.42
N LEU A 80 -13.85 -8.99 -26.47
CA LEU A 80 -12.72 -9.52 -27.24
C LEU A 80 -12.82 -9.23 -28.71
N VAL A 81 -14.01 -9.47 -29.30
CA VAL A 81 -14.27 -9.21 -30.71
C VAL A 81 -14.15 -7.73 -31.05
N LEU A 82 -14.70 -6.87 -30.20
CA LEU A 82 -14.57 -5.42 -30.37
C LEU A 82 -13.15 -4.94 -30.22
N GLY A 83 -12.43 -5.39 -29.20
CA GLY A 83 -11.01 -5.09 -29.00
C GLY A 83 -10.18 -5.47 -30.23
N TYR A 84 -10.35 -6.71 -30.73
CA TYR A 84 -9.66 -7.15 -31.95
C TYR A 84 -10.04 -6.34 -33.19
N SER A 85 -11.32 -5.99 -33.34
CA SER A 85 -11.80 -5.21 -34.48
C SER A 85 -11.19 -3.80 -34.49
N LEU A 86 -11.02 -3.19 -33.32
CA LEU A 86 -10.29 -1.93 -33.17
C LEU A 86 -8.82 -2.07 -33.52
N ALA A 87 -8.21 -3.18 -33.09
CA ALA A 87 -6.83 -3.51 -33.44
C ALA A 87 -6.58 -3.61 -34.94
N SER A 88 -7.50 -4.21 -35.64
CA SER A 88 -7.37 -4.44 -37.09
C SER A 88 -7.33 -3.14 -37.90
N LEU A 89 -7.97 -2.06 -37.37
CA LEU A 89 -7.93 -0.72 -37.99
C LEU A 89 -6.54 -0.09 -38.00
N GLN A 90 -5.67 -0.49 -37.07
CA GLN A 90 -4.30 0.05 -36.97
C GLN A 90 -3.30 -0.74 -37.84
N ARG A 91 -3.56 -2.01 -38.17
CA ARG A 91 -2.65 -2.88 -38.96
C ARG A 91 -2.38 -2.38 -40.36
N GLU A 92 -3.26 -1.55 -40.92
CA GLU A 92 -3.04 -0.96 -42.25
C GLU A 92 -1.89 0.08 -42.27
N ARG A 93 -1.47 0.58 -41.08
CA ARG A 93 -0.33 1.51 -40.93
C ARG A 93 0.90 0.78 -40.35
N ARG A 94 1.52 -0.06 -41.12
CA ARG A 94 2.54 -1.06 -40.76
C ARG A 94 3.83 -0.60 -40.10
N GLN A 95 4.00 0.60 -39.55
CA GLN A 95 5.26 1.07 -38.93
C GLN A 95 5.08 2.06 -37.75
N ASN A 96 3.96 2.02 -37.02
CA ASN A 96 3.77 2.94 -35.90
C ASN A 96 4.14 2.26 -34.57
N SER A 97 5.20 2.77 -33.90
CA SER A 97 5.62 2.33 -32.56
C SER A 97 4.50 2.45 -31.53
N PHE A 98 3.64 3.44 -31.69
CA PHE A 98 2.46 3.65 -30.85
C PHE A 98 1.49 2.47 -30.84
N ALA A 99 1.18 1.91 -32.02
CA ALA A 99 0.25 0.76 -32.09
C ALA A 99 0.81 -0.46 -31.34
N THR A 100 2.12 -0.67 -31.38
CA THR A 100 2.79 -1.76 -30.67
C THR A 100 2.69 -1.57 -29.15
N GLU A 101 3.02 -0.39 -28.65
CA GLU A 101 2.91 -0.10 -27.22
C GLU A 101 1.48 -0.14 -26.72
N TYR A 102 0.52 0.40 -27.47
CA TYR A 102 -0.89 0.32 -27.15
C TYR A 102 -1.34 -1.13 -26.93
N TRP A 103 -0.97 -2.02 -27.86
CA TRP A 103 -1.35 -3.44 -27.75
C TRP A 103 -0.66 -4.11 -26.59
N THR A 104 0.61 -3.80 -26.36
CA THR A 104 1.35 -4.33 -25.20
C THR A 104 0.66 -3.90 -23.91
N SER A 105 0.34 -2.61 -23.77
CA SER A 105 -0.36 -2.08 -22.62
C SER A 105 -1.73 -2.72 -22.43
N SER A 106 -2.51 -2.83 -23.50
CA SER A 106 -3.87 -3.39 -23.45
C SER A 106 -3.86 -4.87 -23.06
N ILE A 107 -2.99 -5.68 -23.65
CA ILE A 107 -2.88 -7.12 -23.34
C ILE A 107 -2.37 -7.30 -21.90
N ALA A 108 -1.30 -6.62 -21.54
CA ALA A 108 -0.72 -6.72 -20.19
C ALA A 108 -1.72 -6.32 -19.12
N GLY A 109 -2.37 -5.17 -19.29
CA GLY A 109 -3.40 -4.70 -18.37
C GLY A 109 -4.60 -5.65 -18.27
N GLY A 110 -5.05 -6.22 -19.40
CA GLY A 110 -6.10 -7.25 -19.41
C GLY A 110 -5.72 -8.48 -18.59
N VAL A 111 -4.51 -9.01 -18.81
CA VAL A 111 -4.03 -10.19 -18.08
C VAL A 111 -3.88 -9.88 -16.58
N ILE A 112 -3.28 -8.75 -16.22
CA ILE A 112 -3.12 -8.33 -14.81
C ILE A 112 -4.51 -8.22 -14.15
N ALA A 113 -5.44 -7.52 -14.77
CA ALA A 113 -6.79 -7.33 -14.23
C ALA A 113 -7.50 -8.66 -13.99
N ARG A 114 -7.44 -9.57 -14.96
CA ARG A 114 -8.04 -10.90 -14.84
C ARG A 114 -7.45 -11.74 -13.72
N GLU A 115 -6.11 -11.82 -13.67
CA GLU A 115 -5.43 -12.61 -12.62
C GLU A 115 -5.69 -12.03 -11.23
N LEU A 116 -5.73 -10.71 -11.12
CA LEU A 116 -6.07 -10.03 -9.87
C LEU A 116 -7.53 -10.29 -9.47
N ALA A 117 -8.47 -10.22 -10.42
CA ALA A 117 -9.89 -10.54 -10.22
C ALA A 117 -10.10 -11.99 -9.74
N ILE A 118 -9.37 -12.95 -10.33
CA ILE A 118 -9.36 -14.36 -9.88
C ILE A 118 -8.88 -14.47 -8.43
N ARG A 119 -7.78 -13.80 -8.09
CA ARG A 119 -7.22 -13.81 -6.71
C ARG A 119 -8.21 -13.21 -5.71
N LEU A 120 -8.91 -12.16 -6.09
CA LEU A 120 -9.92 -11.50 -5.24
C LEU A 120 -11.25 -12.26 -5.20
N GLY A 121 -11.39 -13.33 -5.98
CA GLY A 121 -12.60 -14.15 -6.00
C GLY A 121 -13.79 -13.49 -6.69
N ARG A 122 -13.54 -12.59 -7.63
CA ARG A 122 -14.61 -11.97 -8.42
C ARG A 122 -15.33 -13.01 -9.29
N PRO A 123 -16.65 -12.87 -9.45
CA PRO A 123 -17.45 -13.87 -10.16
C PRO A 123 -17.17 -13.93 -11.67
N GLU A 124 -16.84 -12.81 -12.28
CA GLU A 124 -16.67 -12.67 -13.73
C GLU A 124 -15.32 -12.01 -14.11
N PRO A 125 -14.16 -12.65 -13.87
CA PRO A 125 -12.84 -12.08 -14.13
C PRO A 125 -12.58 -11.75 -15.61
N GLU A 126 -13.35 -12.35 -16.52
CA GLU A 126 -13.33 -12.06 -17.96
C GLU A 126 -13.90 -10.67 -18.27
N ASP A 127 -14.83 -10.16 -17.47
CA ASP A 127 -15.34 -8.79 -17.63
C ASP A 127 -14.26 -7.78 -17.23
N ASP A 128 -13.50 -8.04 -16.17
CA ASP A 128 -12.35 -7.22 -15.78
C ASP A 128 -11.23 -7.24 -16.84
N PHE A 129 -10.94 -8.42 -17.42
CA PHE A 129 -10.04 -8.54 -18.56
C PHE A 129 -10.46 -7.64 -19.72
N ALA A 130 -11.75 -7.74 -20.11
CA ALA A 130 -12.28 -7.01 -21.25
C ALA A 130 -12.30 -5.49 -21.00
N ALA A 131 -12.64 -5.06 -19.79
CA ALA A 131 -12.62 -3.65 -19.41
C ALA A 131 -11.19 -3.09 -19.47
N ALA A 132 -10.20 -3.80 -18.91
CA ALA A 132 -8.80 -3.42 -18.97
C ALA A 132 -8.24 -3.39 -20.39
N LEU A 133 -8.63 -4.33 -21.24
CA LEU A 133 -8.23 -4.37 -22.66
C LEU A 133 -8.69 -3.13 -23.42
N MET A 134 -9.84 -2.57 -23.06
CA MET A 134 -10.49 -1.47 -23.75
C MET A 134 -10.27 -0.09 -23.10
N ARG A 135 -9.64 -0.04 -21.92
CA ARG A 135 -9.51 1.19 -21.12
C ARG A 135 -8.86 2.36 -21.86
N ASP A 136 -7.85 2.06 -22.71
CA ASP A 136 -7.02 3.04 -23.41
C ASP A 136 -7.47 3.29 -24.87
N VAL A 137 -8.64 2.80 -25.28
CA VAL A 137 -9.12 2.92 -26.67
C VAL A 137 -9.21 4.36 -27.17
N GLY A 138 -9.39 5.30 -26.26
CA GLY A 138 -9.37 6.74 -26.54
C GLY A 138 -8.03 7.23 -27.08
N SER A 139 -6.91 6.61 -26.71
CA SER A 139 -5.58 6.91 -27.26
C SER A 139 -5.51 6.67 -28.77
N LEU A 140 -6.11 5.58 -29.23
CA LEU A 140 -6.22 5.30 -30.67
C LEU A 140 -7.07 6.32 -31.40
N PHE A 141 -8.11 6.81 -30.72
CA PHE A 141 -8.97 7.85 -31.24
C PHE A 141 -8.23 9.19 -31.34
N LEU A 142 -7.50 9.58 -30.29
CA LEU A 142 -6.72 10.81 -30.26
C LEU A 142 -5.60 10.80 -31.32
N ASP A 143 -4.89 9.68 -31.46
CA ASP A 143 -3.87 9.51 -32.50
C ASP A 143 -4.46 9.74 -33.90
N ARG A 144 -5.62 9.19 -34.15
CA ARG A 144 -6.26 9.29 -35.46
C ARG A 144 -6.83 10.67 -35.76
N VAL A 145 -7.41 11.36 -34.77
CA VAL A 145 -8.00 12.69 -34.92
C VAL A 145 -6.91 13.75 -35.05
N HIS A 146 -5.88 13.66 -34.24
CA HIS A 146 -4.80 14.64 -34.19
C HIS A 146 -3.62 14.29 -35.13
N GLY A 147 -3.70 13.14 -35.82
CA GLY A 147 -2.63 12.69 -36.74
C GLY A 147 -1.29 12.54 -36.02
N GLY A 148 -0.21 12.93 -36.65
CA GLY A 148 1.13 12.82 -36.06
C GLY A 148 1.38 13.66 -34.79
N ALA A 149 0.43 14.54 -34.39
CA ALA A 149 0.60 15.36 -33.18
C ALA A 149 0.56 14.52 -31.89
N TYR A 150 -0.24 13.44 -31.85
CA TYR A 150 -0.26 12.56 -30.69
C TYR A 150 1.04 11.77 -30.54
N GLU A 151 1.55 11.23 -31.62
CA GLU A 151 2.85 10.54 -31.64
C GLU A 151 4.01 11.50 -31.31
N ALA A 152 3.98 12.73 -31.83
CA ALA A 152 4.96 13.77 -31.50
C ALA A 152 4.94 14.12 -29.99
N LEU A 153 3.76 14.24 -29.39
CA LEU A 153 3.61 14.50 -27.96
C LEU A 153 4.23 13.38 -27.10
N ARG A 154 4.01 12.14 -27.48
CA ARG A 154 4.63 10.99 -26.79
C ARG A 154 6.15 10.99 -26.92
N HIS A 155 6.64 11.30 -28.11
CA HIS A 155 8.08 11.35 -28.37
C HIS A 155 8.75 12.49 -27.58
N GLU A 156 8.10 13.62 -27.46
CA GLU A 156 8.55 14.78 -26.64
C GLU A 156 8.62 14.39 -25.15
N ALA A 157 7.62 13.68 -24.65
CA ALA A 157 7.54 13.25 -23.25
C ALA A 157 8.55 12.14 -22.90
N GLY A 158 8.90 11.28 -23.88
CA GLY A 158 9.83 10.17 -23.67
C GLY A 158 9.44 9.27 -22.49
N ASP A 159 10.40 8.96 -21.63
CA ASP A 159 10.17 8.08 -20.47
C ASP A 159 9.21 8.66 -19.43
N SER A 160 9.01 9.99 -19.39
CA SER A 160 8.05 10.66 -18.51
C SER A 160 6.60 10.55 -18.99
N TRP A 161 6.35 9.93 -20.16
CA TRP A 161 5.02 9.75 -20.71
C TRP A 161 4.02 9.14 -19.71
N TRP A 162 4.43 8.04 -19.10
CA TRP A 162 3.59 7.28 -18.19
C TRP A 162 3.19 8.03 -16.91
N ASP A 163 3.95 9.09 -16.54
CA ASP A 163 3.68 9.91 -15.36
C ASP A 163 2.76 11.08 -15.65
N HIS A 164 2.83 11.61 -16.86
CA HIS A 164 2.23 12.89 -17.22
C HIS A 164 1.28 12.77 -18.40
N GLN A 165 0.95 11.56 -18.84
CA GLN A 165 0.16 11.32 -20.04
C GLN A 165 -1.14 12.12 -20.04
N THR A 166 -1.98 11.97 -19.02
CA THR A 166 -3.28 12.64 -18.93
C THR A 166 -3.15 14.17 -18.94
N SER A 167 -2.22 14.72 -18.16
CA SER A 167 -1.99 16.15 -18.07
C SER A 167 -1.41 16.74 -19.35
N LEU A 168 -0.52 16.03 -20.05
CA LEU A 168 0.01 16.42 -21.34
C LEU A 168 -1.06 16.41 -22.42
N GLU A 169 -1.87 15.36 -22.47
CA GLU A 169 -2.99 15.23 -23.39
C GLU A 169 -4.00 16.38 -23.17
N GLU A 170 -4.40 16.61 -21.93
CA GLU A 170 -5.35 17.67 -21.60
C GLU A 170 -4.82 19.06 -21.97
N SER A 171 -3.57 19.35 -21.62
CA SER A 171 -2.95 20.65 -21.91
C SER A 171 -2.73 20.92 -23.40
N ARG A 172 -2.45 19.89 -24.20
CA ARG A 172 -2.09 20.01 -25.62
C ARG A 172 -3.25 19.71 -26.56
N LEU A 173 -4.16 18.82 -26.18
CA LEU A 173 -5.26 18.33 -27.02
C LEU A 173 -6.63 18.74 -26.49
N GLY A 174 -6.71 19.25 -25.24
CA GLY A 174 -7.94 19.68 -24.59
C GLY A 174 -8.81 18.54 -24.06
N ILE A 175 -8.32 17.30 -24.11
CA ILE A 175 -8.97 16.10 -23.58
C ILE A 175 -7.91 15.01 -23.39
N HIS A 176 -8.03 14.23 -22.33
CA HIS A 176 -7.16 13.07 -22.14
C HIS A 176 -7.84 11.77 -22.63
N HIS A 177 -7.00 10.73 -22.86
CA HIS A 177 -7.47 9.47 -23.46
C HIS A 177 -8.50 8.73 -22.61
N ALA A 178 -8.49 8.82 -21.28
CA ALA A 178 -9.46 8.14 -20.42
C ALA A 178 -10.88 8.69 -20.65
N ASP A 179 -11.06 10.01 -20.74
CA ASP A 179 -12.34 10.62 -21.08
C ASP A 179 -12.74 10.31 -22.53
N ALA A 180 -11.78 10.32 -23.44
CA ALA A 180 -12.03 9.93 -24.82
C ALA A 180 -12.45 8.47 -24.93
N SER A 181 -11.84 7.57 -24.13
CA SER A 181 -12.22 6.15 -24.02
C SER A 181 -13.65 6.00 -23.52
N ALA A 182 -13.96 6.63 -22.38
CA ALA A 182 -15.30 6.56 -21.80
C ALA A 182 -16.37 7.06 -22.76
N PHE A 183 -16.14 8.22 -23.36
CA PHE A 183 -17.05 8.78 -24.37
C PHE A 183 -17.27 7.82 -25.54
N TYR A 184 -16.20 7.17 -26.00
CA TYR A 184 -16.25 6.27 -27.14
C TYR A 184 -16.98 4.96 -26.80
N LEU A 185 -16.68 4.36 -25.65
CA LEU A 185 -17.33 3.15 -25.16
C LEU A 185 -18.83 3.35 -24.89
N GLU A 186 -19.21 4.52 -24.37
CA GLU A 186 -20.60 4.90 -24.16
C GLU A 186 -21.39 4.97 -25.48
N ARG A 187 -20.80 5.57 -26.52
CA ARG A 187 -21.39 5.60 -27.86
C ARG A 187 -21.53 4.22 -28.51
N LEU A 188 -20.70 3.29 -28.10
CA LEU A 188 -20.76 1.91 -28.54
C LEU A 188 -21.75 1.07 -27.72
N SER A 189 -22.50 1.71 -26.82
CA SER A 189 -23.46 1.07 -25.93
C SER A 189 -22.84 -0.09 -25.11
N LEU A 190 -21.56 0.07 -24.71
CA LEU A 190 -20.90 -0.91 -23.86
C LEU A 190 -21.39 -0.77 -22.41
N PRO A 191 -21.19 -1.81 -21.55
CA PRO A 191 -21.65 -1.78 -20.16
C PRO A 191 -21.12 -0.54 -19.41
N ALA A 192 -21.97 0.07 -18.60
CA ALA A 192 -21.61 1.27 -17.84
C ALA A 192 -20.42 1.03 -16.91
N THR A 193 -20.27 -0.17 -16.35
CA THR A 193 -19.09 -0.57 -15.55
C THR A 193 -17.78 -0.49 -16.35
N MET A 194 -17.80 -0.86 -17.61
CA MET A 194 -16.65 -0.73 -18.51
C MET A 194 -16.35 0.73 -18.85
N VAL A 195 -17.38 1.55 -19.06
CA VAL A 195 -17.25 2.99 -19.30
C VAL A 195 -16.65 3.69 -18.07
N GLU A 196 -17.12 3.34 -16.88
CA GLU A 196 -16.56 3.84 -15.61
C GLU A 196 -15.10 3.42 -15.45
N ALA A 197 -14.78 2.15 -15.64
CA ALA A 197 -13.41 1.65 -15.56
C ALA A 197 -12.48 2.41 -16.51
N ALA A 198 -12.91 2.64 -17.76
CA ALA A 198 -12.13 3.40 -18.73
C ALA A 198 -11.98 4.87 -18.33
N ARG A 199 -12.98 5.49 -17.72
CA ARG A 199 -12.93 6.88 -17.25
C ARG A 199 -11.96 7.07 -16.08
N TRP A 200 -11.98 6.16 -15.13
CA TRP A 200 -11.35 6.32 -13.83
C TRP A 200 -10.05 5.54 -13.63
N HIS A 201 -9.50 4.89 -14.67
CA HIS A 201 -8.31 4.06 -14.54
C HIS A 201 -7.01 4.83 -14.25
N HIS A 202 -7.02 6.15 -14.30
CA HIS A 202 -5.94 7.03 -13.86
C HIS A 202 -6.27 7.81 -12.59
N ALA A 203 -7.49 7.66 -12.05
CA ALA A 203 -7.87 8.39 -10.85
C ALA A 203 -7.06 7.94 -9.63
N SER A 204 -6.72 8.90 -8.77
CA SER A 204 -6.16 8.60 -7.46
C SER A 204 -7.21 7.95 -6.54
N ILE A 205 -6.75 7.27 -5.49
CA ILE A 205 -7.65 6.69 -4.48
C ILE A 205 -8.51 7.78 -3.82
N GLU A 206 -7.95 8.99 -3.64
CA GLU A 206 -8.63 10.13 -3.05
C GLU A 206 -9.75 10.65 -3.97
N GLU A 207 -9.53 10.67 -5.29
CA GLU A 207 -10.54 11.07 -6.28
C GLU A 207 -11.69 10.06 -6.39
N LEU A 208 -11.41 8.77 -6.20
CA LEU A 208 -12.44 7.73 -6.16
C LEU A 208 -13.26 7.79 -4.85
N GLY A 209 -12.72 8.38 -3.79
CA GLY A 209 -13.37 8.49 -2.48
C GLY A 209 -13.69 7.11 -1.88
N ASP A 210 -14.92 6.97 -1.35
CA ASP A 210 -15.41 5.69 -0.82
C ASP A 210 -16.00 4.75 -1.90
N GLY A 211 -15.95 5.16 -3.18
CA GLY A 211 -16.49 4.39 -4.31
C GLY A 211 -18.02 4.30 -4.35
N SER A 212 -18.74 4.95 -3.41
CA SER A 212 -20.20 4.83 -3.28
C SER A 212 -21.00 5.32 -4.50
N THR A 213 -20.38 6.12 -5.35
CA THR A 213 -20.99 6.65 -6.57
C THR A 213 -20.73 5.78 -7.81
N LEU A 214 -19.83 4.80 -7.70
CA LEU A 214 -19.48 3.90 -8.81
C LEU A 214 -20.40 2.68 -8.84
N MET A 215 -20.72 2.20 -10.03
CA MET A 215 -21.50 0.98 -10.21
C MET A 215 -20.70 -0.28 -9.86
N ASP A 216 -19.40 -0.26 -10.12
CA ASP A 216 -18.44 -1.33 -9.78
C ASP A 216 -17.11 -0.77 -9.29
N ALA A 217 -17.09 -0.31 -8.03
CA ALA A 217 -15.90 0.29 -7.42
C ALA A 217 -14.70 -0.69 -7.36
N GLU A 218 -14.98 -1.98 -7.13
CA GLU A 218 -13.93 -3.01 -7.10
C GLU A 218 -13.32 -3.23 -8.49
N GLY A 219 -14.15 -3.31 -9.53
CA GLY A 219 -13.68 -3.38 -10.92
C GLY A 219 -12.85 -2.17 -11.32
N VAL A 220 -13.30 -0.96 -11.00
CA VAL A 220 -12.52 0.28 -11.25
C VAL A 220 -11.17 0.21 -10.53
N THR A 221 -11.12 -0.24 -9.28
CA THR A 221 -9.87 -0.38 -8.51
C THR A 221 -8.91 -1.38 -9.18
N ILE A 222 -9.41 -2.53 -9.63
CA ILE A 222 -8.63 -3.54 -10.35
C ILE A 222 -8.06 -2.96 -11.65
N ILE A 223 -8.89 -2.27 -12.45
CA ILE A 223 -8.45 -1.72 -13.74
C ILE A 223 -7.41 -0.61 -13.54
N ARG A 224 -7.60 0.25 -12.52
CA ARG A 224 -6.62 1.29 -12.13
C ARG A 224 -5.28 0.65 -11.76
N ALA A 225 -5.30 -0.34 -10.87
CA ALA A 225 -4.08 -1.03 -10.44
C ALA A 225 -3.39 -1.76 -11.61
N ALA A 226 -4.15 -2.40 -12.49
CA ALA A 226 -3.63 -3.04 -13.69
C ALA A 226 -3.00 -2.02 -14.66
N SER A 227 -3.59 -0.84 -14.79
CA SER A 227 -3.04 0.26 -15.60
C SER A 227 -1.72 0.76 -15.02
N GLU A 228 -1.66 1.01 -13.72
CA GLU A 228 -0.44 1.46 -13.01
C GLU A 228 0.69 0.42 -13.12
N ALA A 229 0.39 -0.85 -12.84
CA ALA A 229 1.36 -1.93 -12.97
C ALA A 229 1.87 -2.09 -14.42
N THR A 230 0.98 -1.96 -15.40
CA THR A 230 1.35 -2.01 -16.82
C THR A 230 2.29 -0.85 -17.18
N GLY A 231 1.99 0.37 -16.73
CA GLY A 231 2.85 1.53 -16.93
C GLY A 231 4.23 1.35 -16.30
N ALA A 232 4.29 0.73 -15.11
CA ALA A 232 5.54 0.40 -14.45
C ALA A 232 6.40 -0.57 -15.28
N PHE A 233 5.81 -1.61 -15.87
CA PHE A 233 6.54 -2.57 -16.71
C PHE A 233 7.04 -1.97 -18.03
N LEU A 234 6.32 -1.01 -18.60
CA LEU A 234 6.68 -0.32 -19.83
C LEU A 234 7.64 0.84 -19.60
N SER A 235 7.74 1.34 -18.38
CA SER A 235 8.68 2.41 -18.01
C SER A 235 10.13 1.89 -18.01
N ARG A 236 11.06 2.74 -18.45
CA ARG A 236 12.51 2.50 -18.33
C ARG A 236 13.05 2.96 -16.98
N ASP A 237 12.29 3.73 -16.21
CA ASP A 237 12.67 4.21 -14.90
C ASP A 237 12.52 3.08 -13.87
N GLN A 238 13.65 2.65 -13.30
CA GLN A 238 13.70 1.57 -12.31
C GLN A 238 13.01 1.98 -11.00
N HIS A 239 13.23 3.18 -10.51
CA HIS A 239 12.66 3.65 -9.24
C HIS A 239 11.12 3.68 -9.32
N ARG A 240 10.60 4.19 -10.43
CA ARG A 240 9.16 4.17 -10.67
C ARG A 240 8.58 2.76 -10.68
N ARG A 241 9.26 1.81 -11.34
CA ARG A 241 8.80 0.41 -11.35
C ARG A 241 8.70 -0.15 -9.96
N GLU A 242 9.74 0.03 -9.15
CA GLU A 242 9.81 -0.45 -7.78
C GLU A 242 8.69 0.15 -6.93
N GLU A 243 8.49 1.46 -7.00
CA GLU A 243 7.46 2.18 -6.24
C GLU A 243 6.03 1.74 -6.62
N SER A 244 5.74 1.64 -7.92
CA SER A 244 4.41 1.24 -8.40
C SER A 244 4.08 -0.21 -8.05
N LEU A 245 5.06 -1.12 -8.16
CA LEU A 245 4.86 -2.52 -7.79
C LEU A 245 4.73 -2.72 -6.28
N ASP A 246 5.50 -2.00 -5.49
CA ASP A 246 5.38 -2.02 -4.02
C ASP A 246 4.00 -1.49 -3.57
N ARG A 247 3.50 -0.44 -4.23
CA ARG A 247 2.15 0.06 -4.00
C ARG A 247 1.09 -0.98 -4.35
N PHE A 248 1.20 -1.62 -5.52
CA PHE A 248 0.33 -2.71 -5.94
C PHE A 248 0.32 -3.85 -4.92
N CYS A 249 1.50 -4.32 -4.49
CA CYS A 249 1.61 -5.40 -3.53
C CYS A 249 0.96 -5.05 -2.18
N ARG A 250 1.17 -3.82 -1.68
CA ARG A 250 0.56 -3.35 -0.43
C ARG A 250 -0.95 -3.19 -0.54
N GLU A 251 -1.45 -2.64 -1.63
CA GLU A 251 -2.88 -2.41 -1.84
C GLU A 251 -3.68 -3.73 -1.83
N PHE A 252 -3.13 -4.79 -2.41
CA PHE A 252 -3.81 -6.09 -2.51
C PHE A 252 -3.31 -7.15 -1.53
N GLY A 253 -2.49 -6.76 -0.56
CA GLY A 253 -2.04 -7.63 0.53
C GLY A 253 -1.14 -8.79 0.09
N PHE A 254 -0.36 -8.60 -0.98
CA PHE A 254 0.63 -9.59 -1.40
C PHE A 254 1.86 -9.56 -0.49
N SER A 255 2.34 -10.72 -0.09
CA SER A 255 3.73 -10.85 0.35
C SER A 255 4.68 -10.66 -0.84
N PRO A 256 5.96 -10.31 -0.62
CA PRO A 256 6.93 -10.17 -1.71
C PRO A 256 7.04 -11.41 -2.61
N SER A 257 7.00 -12.61 -2.02
CA SER A 257 7.04 -13.86 -2.77
C SER A 257 5.78 -14.10 -3.61
N GLU A 258 4.60 -13.80 -3.08
CA GLU A 258 3.34 -13.91 -3.82
C GLU A 258 3.28 -12.89 -4.95
N CYS A 259 3.79 -11.68 -4.73
CA CYS A 259 3.86 -10.65 -5.76
C CYS A 259 4.76 -11.09 -6.93
N SER A 260 5.91 -11.68 -6.61
CA SER A 260 6.82 -12.29 -7.58
C SER A 260 6.13 -13.34 -8.43
N GLU A 261 5.51 -14.32 -7.78
CA GLU A 261 4.82 -15.42 -8.46
C GLU A 261 3.65 -14.93 -9.34
N PHE A 262 2.93 -13.92 -8.84
CA PHE A 262 1.84 -13.29 -9.60
C PHE A 262 2.36 -12.68 -10.90
N PHE A 263 3.41 -11.86 -10.86
CA PHE A 263 3.94 -11.19 -12.04
C PHE A 263 4.72 -12.13 -12.97
N ASP A 264 5.35 -13.18 -12.47
CA ASP A 264 5.91 -14.25 -13.32
C ASP A 264 4.80 -14.97 -14.11
N THR A 265 3.67 -15.25 -13.45
CA THR A 265 2.49 -15.84 -14.09
C THR A 265 1.91 -14.89 -15.14
N VAL A 266 1.75 -13.62 -14.82
CA VAL A 266 1.29 -12.57 -15.75
C VAL A 266 2.23 -12.49 -16.96
N GLY A 267 3.54 -12.40 -16.75
CA GLY A 267 4.52 -12.31 -17.82
C GLY A 267 4.41 -13.47 -18.83
N THR A 268 4.35 -14.70 -18.33
CA THR A 268 4.19 -15.90 -19.16
C THR A 268 2.90 -15.86 -19.99
N LYS A 269 1.80 -15.42 -19.37
CA LYS A 269 0.50 -15.31 -20.06
C LYS A 269 0.47 -14.21 -21.10
N VAL A 270 1.10 -13.06 -20.82
CA VAL A 270 1.19 -11.92 -21.75
C VAL A 270 2.00 -12.32 -22.97
N GLU A 271 3.17 -12.95 -22.80
CA GLU A 271 4.02 -13.43 -23.91
C GLU A 271 3.24 -14.42 -24.79
N SER A 272 2.61 -15.41 -24.18
CA SER A 272 1.82 -16.39 -24.93
C SER A 272 0.66 -15.77 -25.71
N MET A 273 -0.05 -14.79 -25.12
CA MET A 273 -1.15 -14.11 -25.82
C MET A 273 -0.63 -13.24 -26.97
N ALA A 274 0.51 -12.57 -26.77
CA ALA A 274 1.14 -11.77 -27.80
C ALA A 274 1.55 -12.60 -29.02
N ASP A 275 2.13 -13.76 -28.78
CA ASP A 275 2.50 -14.72 -29.84
C ASP A 275 1.28 -15.19 -30.63
N GLU A 276 0.20 -15.56 -29.96
CA GLU A 276 -1.04 -15.96 -30.59
C GLU A 276 -1.68 -14.87 -31.46
N LEU A 277 -1.55 -13.61 -31.01
CA LEU A 277 -2.03 -12.45 -31.75
C LEU A 277 -1.10 -12.05 -32.91
N GLY A 278 0.13 -12.61 -32.95
CA GLY A 278 1.20 -12.18 -33.87
C GLY A 278 1.53 -10.70 -33.66
N SER A 279 1.54 -10.27 -32.40
CA SER A 279 1.92 -8.92 -31.99
C SER A 279 3.41 -8.87 -31.69
N PRO A 280 4.12 -7.78 -32.03
CA PRO A 280 5.55 -7.61 -31.71
C PRO A 280 5.84 -7.43 -30.21
N VAL A 281 4.88 -7.71 -29.34
CA VAL A 281 5.04 -7.65 -27.85
C VAL A 281 6.17 -8.57 -27.38
N SER A 282 6.45 -9.66 -28.11
CA SER A 282 7.60 -10.55 -27.85
C SER A 282 8.94 -9.82 -27.84
N ASP A 283 9.09 -8.72 -28.60
CA ASP A 283 10.33 -7.95 -28.67
C ASP A 283 10.55 -7.02 -27.48
N LEU A 284 9.54 -6.79 -26.64
CA LEU A 284 9.58 -5.88 -25.49
C LEU A 284 10.07 -6.54 -24.19
N CYS A 285 10.45 -7.81 -24.22
CA CYS A 285 11.00 -8.53 -23.05
C CYS A 285 10.18 -8.32 -21.76
N PHE A 286 8.83 -8.36 -21.86
CA PHE A 286 7.93 -8.16 -20.72
C PHE A 286 8.31 -9.08 -19.55
N HIS A 287 8.67 -10.34 -19.84
CA HIS A 287 9.13 -11.30 -18.86
C HIS A 287 10.45 -10.86 -18.18
N GLN A 288 11.40 -10.25 -18.91
CA GLN A 288 12.63 -9.72 -18.31
C GLN A 288 12.36 -8.48 -17.46
N ALA A 289 11.42 -7.62 -17.87
CA ALA A 289 11.02 -6.46 -17.08
C ALA A 289 10.29 -6.90 -15.81
N ALA A 290 9.40 -7.88 -15.90
CA ALA A 290 8.73 -8.48 -14.76
C ALA A 290 9.73 -9.10 -13.77
N ARG A 291 10.68 -9.91 -14.22
CA ARG A 291 11.73 -10.50 -13.37
C ARG A 291 12.60 -9.46 -12.68
N ARG A 292 13.07 -8.44 -13.40
CA ARG A 292 13.87 -7.36 -12.80
C ARG A 292 13.11 -6.60 -11.73
N ALA A 293 11.83 -6.33 -11.98
CA ALA A 293 10.97 -5.68 -10.99
C ALA A 293 10.78 -6.55 -9.75
N THR A 294 10.68 -7.87 -9.94
CA THR A 294 10.53 -8.84 -8.86
C THR A 294 11.80 -8.99 -8.02
N ASP A 295 12.96 -9.00 -8.69
CA ASP A 295 14.27 -9.03 -8.01
C ASP A 295 14.45 -7.77 -7.14
N ALA A 296 14.07 -6.60 -7.66
CA ALA A 296 14.12 -5.34 -6.93
C ALA A 296 13.16 -5.34 -5.71
N LEU A 297 11.95 -5.88 -5.84
CA LEU A 297 11.02 -6.03 -4.71
C LEU A 297 11.56 -6.97 -3.62
N ALA A 298 12.24 -8.05 -4.01
CA ALA A 298 12.88 -8.95 -3.06
C ALA A 298 14.03 -8.25 -2.29
N GLU A 299 14.78 -7.39 -2.96
CA GLU A 299 15.85 -6.60 -2.35
C GLU A 299 15.30 -5.57 -1.35
N ILE A 300 14.24 -4.83 -1.71
CA ILE A 300 13.52 -3.91 -0.81
C ILE A 300 12.94 -4.64 0.41
N ALA A 301 12.37 -5.84 0.21
CA ALA A 301 11.82 -6.62 1.31
C ALA A 301 12.90 -7.07 2.31
N VAL A 302 14.08 -7.42 1.82
CA VAL A 302 15.24 -7.74 2.66
C VAL A 302 15.72 -6.52 3.43
N GLU A 303 15.86 -5.35 2.77
CA GLU A 303 16.23 -4.10 3.43
C GLU A 303 15.21 -3.70 4.52
N SER A 304 13.92 -3.75 4.20
CA SER A 304 12.84 -3.44 5.17
C SER A 304 12.88 -4.38 6.38
N THR A 305 13.18 -5.66 6.18
CA THR A 305 13.31 -6.63 7.28
C THR A 305 14.51 -6.29 8.16
N VAL A 306 15.65 -5.96 7.56
CA VAL A 306 16.86 -5.56 8.28
C VAL A 306 16.65 -4.26 9.06
N GLU A 307 16.00 -3.26 8.47
CA GLU A 307 15.65 -2.01 9.16
C GLU A 307 14.70 -2.24 10.34
N SER A 308 13.71 -3.12 10.16
CA SER A 308 12.78 -3.50 11.23
C SER A 308 13.50 -4.17 12.40
N GLU A 309 14.40 -5.11 12.13
CA GLU A 309 15.21 -5.77 13.16
C GLU A 309 16.15 -4.78 13.87
N GLN A 310 16.80 -3.89 13.13
CA GLN A 310 17.65 -2.84 13.71
C GLN A 310 16.84 -1.86 14.58
N SER A 311 15.63 -1.51 14.15
CA SER A 311 14.72 -0.66 14.93
C SER A 311 14.32 -1.34 16.23
N GLN A 312 13.96 -2.62 16.18
CA GLN A 312 13.63 -3.40 17.36
C GLN A 312 14.83 -3.52 18.33
N GLN A 313 16.02 -3.73 17.80
CA GLN A 313 17.25 -3.79 18.62
C GLN A 313 17.53 -2.44 19.31
N ARG A 314 17.34 -1.32 18.62
CA ARG A 314 17.48 0.03 19.21
C ARG A 314 16.48 0.26 20.35
N VAL A 315 15.23 -0.19 20.19
CA VAL A 315 14.22 -0.08 21.25
C VAL A 315 14.59 -0.90 22.46
N VAL A 316 15.09 -2.12 22.27
CA VAL A 316 15.57 -2.99 23.38
C VAL A 316 16.75 -2.35 24.10
N GLN A 317 17.75 -1.87 23.38
CA GLN A 317 18.91 -1.18 23.96
C GLN A 317 18.52 0.06 24.76
N SER A 318 17.68 0.92 24.20
CA SER A 318 17.17 2.13 24.86
C SER A 318 16.44 1.78 26.17
N ARG A 319 15.66 0.69 26.17
CA ARG A 319 14.95 0.20 27.36
C ARG A 319 15.88 -0.30 28.45
N GLU A 320 16.95 -1.00 28.09
CA GLU A 320 17.97 -1.45 29.02
C GLU A 320 18.76 -0.30 29.64
N GLU A 321 19.12 0.70 28.83
CA GLU A 321 19.78 1.92 29.31
C GLU A 321 18.89 2.69 30.28
N ALA A 322 17.61 2.85 29.97
CA ALA A 322 16.65 3.50 30.86
C ALA A 322 16.55 2.78 32.22
N ILE A 323 16.57 1.44 32.21
CA ILE A 323 16.59 0.65 33.46
C ILE A 323 17.89 0.86 34.23
N ARG A 324 19.04 0.91 33.57
CA ARG A 324 20.35 1.17 34.21
C ARG A 324 20.36 2.58 34.82
N TRP A 325 19.93 3.58 34.09
CA TRP A 325 19.82 4.95 34.59
C TRP A 325 18.89 5.08 35.78
N ARG A 326 17.75 4.39 35.76
CA ARG A 326 16.79 4.39 36.86
C ARG A 326 17.38 3.75 38.12
N ARG A 327 18.13 2.66 37.99
CA ARG A 327 18.84 2.03 39.12
C ARG A 327 19.92 2.92 39.69
N THR A 328 20.70 3.59 38.85
CA THR A 328 21.74 4.53 39.26
C THR A 328 21.16 5.73 39.94
N ALA A 329 20.14 6.36 39.40
CA ALA A 329 19.43 7.48 40.03
C ALA A 329 18.85 7.13 41.39
N TYR A 330 18.26 5.93 41.52
CA TYR A 330 17.75 5.42 42.81
C TYR A 330 18.88 5.26 43.84
N ARG A 331 20.04 4.72 43.45
CA ARG A 331 21.21 4.57 44.32
C ARG A 331 21.73 5.91 44.78
N LEU A 332 21.96 6.83 43.86
CA LEU A 332 22.45 8.20 44.17
C LEU A 332 21.47 8.93 45.09
N ARG A 333 20.18 8.88 44.83
CA ARG A 333 19.14 9.49 45.69
C ARG A 333 19.19 8.92 47.12
N ARG A 334 19.35 7.58 47.23
CA ARG A 334 19.46 6.94 48.56
C ARG A 334 20.71 7.37 49.32
N GLN A 335 21.85 7.51 48.64
CA GLN A 335 23.09 8.00 49.26
C GLN A 335 23.00 9.45 49.68
N SER A 336 22.32 10.27 48.91
CA SER A 336 22.17 11.72 49.21
C SER A 336 21.14 12.02 50.31
N THR A 337 20.17 11.12 50.58
CA THR A 337 19.05 11.41 51.48
C THR A 337 19.12 10.64 52.82
N ARG A 338 20.01 9.64 52.94
CA ARG A 338 20.07 8.80 54.15
C ARG A 338 21.41 8.90 54.88
N ASP A 339 21.32 8.74 56.21
CA ASP A 339 22.50 8.60 57.08
C ASP A 339 23.17 7.22 56.83
N SER A 340 24.44 7.20 56.57
CA SER A 340 25.18 6.00 56.18
C SER A 340 25.29 4.95 57.29
N LEU A 341 25.26 5.37 58.56
CA LEU A 341 25.36 4.47 59.69
C LEU A 341 24.03 3.83 60.07
N THR A 342 23.00 4.62 60.19
CA THR A 342 21.71 4.22 60.79
C THR A 342 20.64 3.90 59.72
N GLY A 343 20.82 4.36 58.51
CA GLY A 343 19.86 4.12 57.39
C GLY A 343 18.55 4.91 57.47
N VAL A 344 18.36 5.72 58.48
CA VAL A 344 17.29 6.74 58.57
C VAL A 344 17.65 7.93 57.66
N TYR A 345 16.77 8.91 57.53
CA TYR A 345 17.11 10.10 56.74
C TYR A 345 18.28 10.88 57.36
N ASN A 346 19.05 11.54 56.54
CA ASN A 346 20.11 12.43 57.00
C ASN A 346 19.52 13.82 57.33
N ARG A 347 20.30 14.67 58.00
CA ARG A 347 19.92 16.02 58.36
C ARG A 347 19.46 16.87 57.19
N ALA A 348 20.20 16.86 56.08
CA ALA A 348 19.86 17.70 54.92
C ALA A 348 18.48 17.36 54.34
N HIS A 349 18.20 16.08 54.21
CA HIS A 349 16.89 15.63 53.71
C HIS A 349 15.77 15.92 54.71
N PHE A 350 16.04 15.82 56.00
CA PHE A 350 15.07 16.14 57.06
C PHE A 350 14.67 17.63 57.02
N GLU A 351 15.63 18.53 56.89
CA GLU A 351 15.40 19.99 56.82
C GLU A 351 14.53 20.32 55.59
N GLU A 352 14.80 19.72 54.46
CA GLU A 352 14.02 19.88 53.21
C GLU A 352 12.57 19.38 53.39
N MET A 353 12.43 18.20 53.98
CA MET A 353 11.09 17.60 54.22
C MET A 353 10.32 18.35 55.29
N LEU A 354 10.95 18.87 56.33
CA LEU A 354 10.30 19.70 57.36
C LEU A 354 9.64 20.91 56.74
N VAL A 355 10.31 21.64 55.87
CA VAL A 355 9.74 22.78 55.15
C VAL A 355 8.57 22.35 54.26
N THR A 356 8.66 21.19 53.63
CA THR A 356 7.63 20.66 52.77
C THR A 356 6.38 20.28 53.55
N GLU A 357 6.53 19.50 54.62
CA GLU A 357 5.39 19.04 55.44
C GLU A 357 4.80 20.20 56.26
N PHE A 358 5.56 21.17 56.68
CA PHE A 358 5.05 22.38 57.30
C PHE A 358 4.10 23.15 56.38
N LYS A 359 4.54 23.40 55.12
CA LYS A 359 3.67 24.05 54.14
C LYS A 359 2.41 23.23 53.81
N ARG A 360 2.52 21.89 53.88
CA ARG A 360 1.42 20.97 53.62
C ARG A 360 0.39 21.03 54.78
N ALA A 361 0.89 20.99 56.02
CA ALA A 361 0.07 21.10 57.22
C ALA A 361 -0.68 22.45 57.26
N GLN A 362 0.00 23.54 56.95
CA GLN A 362 -0.58 24.88 56.89
C GLN A 362 -1.74 24.93 55.83
N ARG A 363 -1.54 24.36 54.67
CA ARG A 363 -2.58 24.35 53.64
C ARG A 363 -3.78 23.47 53.98
N ARG A 364 -3.58 22.42 54.76
CA ARG A 364 -4.63 21.48 55.16
C ARG A 364 -5.26 21.79 56.52
N ALA A 365 -4.78 22.82 57.20
CA ALA A 365 -5.15 23.11 58.56
C ALA A 365 -4.98 21.91 59.52
N SER A 366 -3.96 21.06 59.24
CA SER A 366 -3.64 19.88 60.05
C SER A 366 -2.45 20.15 60.99
N VAL A 367 -2.26 19.25 61.96
CA VAL A 367 -1.23 19.36 62.96
C VAL A 367 0.06 18.69 62.48
N LEU A 368 1.19 19.34 62.67
CA LEU A 368 2.54 18.77 62.43
C LEU A 368 3.22 18.65 63.80
N GLY A 369 3.62 17.44 64.16
CA GLY A 369 4.39 17.20 65.39
C GLY A 369 5.91 17.08 65.05
N LEU A 370 6.76 17.61 65.93
CA LEU A 370 8.20 17.47 65.83
C LEU A 370 8.74 16.93 67.15
N ILE A 371 9.44 15.79 67.05
CA ILE A 371 10.01 15.11 68.23
C ILE A 371 11.52 15.12 68.10
N PHE A 372 12.19 15.53 69.15
CA PHE A 372 13.64 15.51 69.26
C PHE A 372 14.04 14.46 70.28
N LEU A 373 14.95 13.59 69.91
CA LEU A 373 15.49 12.52 70.75
C LEU A 373 17.00 12.64 70.80
N ASP A 374 17.58 12.59 71.98
CA ASP A 374 19.01 12.56 72.16
C ASP A 374 19.40 11.36 73.04
N VAL A 375 20.57 10.79 72.84
CA VAL A 375 21.00 9.61 73.60
C VAL A 375 21.78 10.04 74.81
N ASP A 376 21.16 9.88 75.98
CA ASP A 376 21.79 10.27 77.26
C ASP A 376 23.15 9.54 77.43
N GLN A 377 24.13 10.31 77.80
CA GLN A 377 25.52 9.85 78.10
C GLN A 377 26.16 9.08 76.93
N PHE A 378 25.82 9.32 75.68
CA PHE A 378 26.37 8.62 74.52
C PHE A 378 27.91 8.68 74.44
N LYS A 379 28.50 9.78 74.86
CA LYS A 379 29.95 9.93 74.97
C LYS A 379 30.52 8.92 75.95
N SER A 380 29.91 8.70 77.09
CA SER A 380 30.36 7.74 78.09
C SER A 380 30.28 6.29 77.58
N ILE A 381 29.24 5.99 76.75
CA ILE A 381 29.15 4.71 76.07
C ILE A 381 30.34 4.50 75.11
N ASN A 382 30.67 5.50 74.32
CA ASN A 382 31.81 5.42 73.43
C ASN A 382 33.16 5.31 74.18
N ASP A 383 33.33 6.04 75.24
CA ASP A 383 34.56 6.05 76.03
C ASP A 383 34.73 4.72 76.78
N THR A 384 33.67 4.03 77.18
CA THR A 384 33.70 2.74 77.89
C THR A 384 33.82 1.54 77.00
N PHE A 385 33.07 1.53 75.88
CA PHE A 385 32.90 0.32 75.03
C PHE A 385 33.45 0.50 73.61
N GLY A 386 33.93 1.68 73.29
CA GLY A 386 34.50 2.01 71.98
C GLY A 386 33.45 2.43 70.95
N HIS A 387 33.90 3.17 69.94
CA HIS A 387 33.03 3.76 68.89
C HIS A 387 32.22 2.72 68.12
N ALA A 388 32.80 1.53 67.86
CA ALA A 388 32.05 0.47 67.16
C ALA A 388 30.85 -0.10 67.94
N PHE A 389 30.87 0.02 69.30
CA PHE A 389 29.73 -0.32 70.11
C PHE A 389 28.69 0.83 70.12
N GLY A 390 29.13 2.08 70.17
CA GLY A 390 28.29 3.26 70.02
C GLY A 390 27.54 3.28 68.68
N ASP A 391 28.19 2.92 67.63
CA ASP A 391 27.55 2.76 66.29
C ASP A 391 26.42 1.75 66.28
N ARG A 392 26.62 0.57 66.93
CA ARG A 392 25.55 -0.45 67.10
C ARG A 392 24.37 0.09 67.94
N VAL A 393 24.69 0.87 69.00
CA VAL A 393 23.66 1.51 69.80
C VAL A 393 22.84 2.47 68.97
N LEU A 394 23.45 3.33 68.18
CA LEU A 394 22.75 4.26 67.29
C LEU A 394 21.89 3.51 66.25
N GLN A 395 22.45 2.46 65.66
CA GLN A 395 21.67 1.58 64.72
C GLN A 395 20.47 0.95 65.41
N GLY A 396 20.61 0.49 66.68
CA GLY A 396 19.56 -0.07 67.49
C GLY A 396 18.42 0.92 67.78
N ILE A 397 18.82 2.13 68.18
CA ILE A 397 17.91 3.24 68.45
C ILE A 397 17.15 3.65 67.19
N ALA A 398 17.86 3.87 66.08
CA ALA A 398 17.24 4.21 64.79
C ALA A 398 16.20 3.15 64.37
N ARG A 399 16.51 1.85 64.54
CA ARG A 399 15.57 0.77 64.27
C ARG A 399 14.34 0.84 65.18
N ARG A 400 14.52 1.09 66.46
CA ARG A 400 13.46 1.18 67.44
C ARG A 400 12.55 2.36 67.16
N ILE A 401 13.10 3.54 66.92
CA ILE A 401 12.28 4.72 66.56
C ILE A 401 11.45 4.42 65.32
N ARG A 402 12.06 3.84 64.33
CA ARG A 402 11.38 3.50 63.08
C ARG A 402 10.25 2.45 63.25
N GLN A 403 10.41 1.53 64.16
CA GLN A 403 9.37 0.55 64.49
C GLN A 403 8.22 1.15 65.31
N SER A 404 8.49 2.23 66.04
CA SER A 404 7.50 2.94 66.88
C SER A 404 6.81 4.12 66.17
N THR A 405 7.18 4.39 64.94
CA THR A 405 6.63 5.45 64.08
C THR A 405 5.84 4.89 62.90
N ARG A 406 4.85 5.63 62.38
CA ARG A 406 4.09 5.26 61.21
C ARG A 406 4.91 5.34 59.93
N PRO A 407 4.55 4.67 58.86
CA PRO A 407 5.24 4.81 57.55
C PRO A 407 5.22 6.21 56.98
N SER A 408 4.24 7.03 57.38
CA SER A 408 4.11 8.46 57.01
C SER A 408 5.08 9.34 57.77
N ASP A 409 5.54 8.92 58.95
CA ASP A 409 6.43 9.71 59.80
C ASP A 409 7.88 9.67 59.27
N LEU A 410 8.57 10.77 59.37
CA LEU A 410 9.94 10.89 58.86
C LEU A 410 10.91 10.86 60.06
N VAL A 411 11.77 9.85 60.05
CA VAL A 411 12.81 9.67 61.05
C VAL A 411 14.18 10.02 60.45
N ALA A 412 14.90 10.89 61.06
CA ALA A 412 16.24 11.32 60.66
C ALA A 412 17.24 11.30 61.79
N ARG A 413 18.49 11.12 61.47
CA ARG A 413 19.63 11.44 62.35
C ARG A 413 20.12 12.84 62.04
N TYR A 414 20.02 13.73 63.03
CA TYR A 414 20.31 15.15 62.82
C TYR A 414 21.79 15.48 63.04
N GLY A 415 22.51 14.67 63.79
CA GLY A 415 23.92 14.79 64.08
C GLY A 415 24.35 13.93 65.27
N GLY A 416 25.56 13.55 65.41
CA GLY A 416 26.09 12.77 66.54
C GLY A 416 25.15 11.65 67.03
N ASP A 417 24.54 11.89 68.14
CA ASP A 417 23.64 11.01 68.88
C ASP A 417 22.13 11.42 68.83
N GLY A 418 21.82 12.49 68.11
CA GLY A 418 20.49 13.07 68.02
C GLY A 418 19.63 12.49 66.87
N PHE A 419 18.37 12.21 67.18
CA PHE A 419 17.33 11.77 66.21
C PHE A 419 16.16 12.73 66.23
N TRP A 420 15.65 13.01 65.04
CA TRP A 420 14.48 13.86 64.90
C TRP A 420 13.41 13.12 64.14
N VAL A 421 12.15 13.37 64.52
CA VAL A 421 11.00 12.75 63.91
C VAL A 421 9.98 13.81 63.54
N ILE A 422 9.53 13.81 62.31
CA ILE A 422 8.36 14.55 61.86
C ILE A 422 7.17 13.61 61.92
N VAL A 423 6.16 13.95 62.70
CA VAL A 423 4.89 13.22 62.79
C VAL A 423 3.84 14.01 62.02
N THR A 424 3.27 13.35 61.03
CA THR A 424 2.20 13.94 60.18
C THR A 424 0.87 13.31 60.52
N ASP A 425 -0.17 14.13 60.44
CA ASP A 425 -1.57 13.71 60.68
C ASP A 425 -2.11 12.85 59.52
#